data_61be80ccf1c53143db136380bd3beda5
#
_entry.id   61be80ccf1c53143db136380bd3beda5
#
_cell.length_a   1.000
_cell.length_b   1.000
_cell.length_c   1.000
_cell.angle_alpha   90.00
_cell.angle_beta   90.00
_cell.angle_gamma   90.00
#
_symmetry.space_group_name_H-M   'P 1'
#
loop_
_entity.id
_entity.type
_entity.pdbx_description
1 polymer ?
#
loop_
_entity_poly.entity_id
_entity_poly.type
_entity_poly.pdbx_seq_one_letter_code
_entity_poly.pdbx_strand_id
1 'polypeptide(L)'
;RDLTINAMALDSAGNIVDPFDGAGDLMRRVVRCVGDARERFREDALRILRAMRFASVLGFSVEEATSLAIHSQAELLERIAAERILVEMNKLLCGQRCKEVLLDYPDVLGIFIPELLPCVGFSQQNVHHCYDIYTHTAYAVDAIRPEPILRWTMLLHDIGKVNTFT
;
A
#
# COMPACT_ATOMS: atom_id res chain seq x y z
N ARG A 1 -11.59 -10.60 11.91
CA ARG A 1 -11.63 -9.59 10.84
C ARG A 1 -10.34 -8.77 10.86
N ASP A 2 -9.94 -8.21 9.71
CA ASP A 2 -8.70 -7.44 9.56
C ASP A 2 -8.92 -5.93 9.83
N LEU A 3 -9.90 -5.33 9.16
CA LEU A 3 -10.16 -3.89 9.19
C LEU A 3 -11.55 -3.61 9.74
N THR A 4 -11.74 -2.48 10.42
CA THR A 4 -13.01 -2.05 11.01
C THR A 4 -14.11 -1.94 9.97
N ILE A 5 -13.80 -1.36 8.80
CA ILE A 5 -14.72 -1.22 7.66
C ILE A 5 -15.22 -2.57 7.10
N ASN A 6 -14.52 -3.67 7.37
CA ASN A 6 -14.88 -5.04 6.98
C ASN A 6 -15.44 -5.86 8.15
N ALA A 7 -15.57 -5.26 9.34
CA ALA A 7 -15.98 -5.95 10.56
C ALA A 7 -17.45 -5.68 10.93
N MET A 8 -18.18 -5.01 10.08
CA MET A 8 -19.62 -4.81 10.20
C MET A 8 -20.39 -6.03 9.71
N ALA A 9 -21.59 -6.25 10.23
CA ALA A 9 -22.53 -7.29 9.82
C ALA A 9 -23.96 -6.76 9.87
N LEU A 10 -24.88 -7.49 9.24
CA LEU A 10 -26.32 -7.28 9.43
C LEU A 10 -26.86 -8.38 10.36
N ASP A 11 -27.70 -8.00 11.29
CA ASP A 11 -28.47 -8.98 12.08
C ASP A 11 -29.66 -9.54 11.29
N SER A 12 -30.40 -10.49 11.87
CA SER A 12 -31.56 -11.10 11.23
C SER A 12 -32.74 -10.12 10.99
N ALA A 13 -32.73 -8.95 11.65
CA ALA A 13 -33.73 -7.89 11.48
C ALA A 13 -33.27 -6.82 10.48
N GLY A 14 -32.06 -6.94 9.92
CA GLY A 14 -31.48 -5.98 8.97
C GLY A 14 -30.79 -4.78 9.62
N ASN A 15 -30.57 -4.78 10.94
CA ASN A 15 -29.84 -3.72 11.59
C ASN A 15 -28.31 -3.93 11.45
N ILE A 16 -27.58 -2.83 11.34
CA ILE A 16 -26.11 -2.90 11.27
C ILE A 16 -25.56 -3.19 12.68
N VAL A 17 -24.77 -4.25 12.78
CA VAL A 17 -23.95 -4.58 13.95
C VAL A 17 -22.53 -4.14 13.66
N ASP A 18 -22.06 -3.10 14.35
CA ASP A 18 -20.75 -2.47 14.14
C ASP A 18 -20.00 -2.31 15.47
N PRO A 19 -19.38 -3.37 15.98
CA PRO A 19 -18.70 -3.34 17.27
C PRO A 19 -17.38 -2.55 17.27
N PHE A 20 -16.88 -2.13 16.10
CA PHE A 20 -15.57 -1.50 15.94
C PHE A 20 -15.61 -0.10 15.32
N ASP A 21 -16.79 0.50 15.19
CA ASP A 21 -17.00 1.82 14.56
C ASP A 21 -16.52 1.88 13.09
N GLY A 22 -16.74 0.80 12.35
CA GLY A 22 -16.40 0.74 10.93
C GLY A 22 -17.19 1.73 10.07
N ALA A 23 -18.46 2.01 10.41
CA ALA A 23 -19.26 3.03 9.76
C ALA A 23 -18.69 4.44 9.99
N GLY A 24 -18.22 4.73 11.22
CA GLY A 24 -17.50 5.97 11.51
C GLY A 24 -16.21 6.10 10.71
N ASP A 25 -15.44 5.03 10.59
CA ASP A 25 -14.21 5.02 9.78
C ASP A 25 -14.49 5.22 8.28
N LEU A 26 -15.57 4.65 7.75
CA LEU A 26 -16.02 4.92 6.38
C LEU A 26 -16.33 6.40 6.17
N MET A 27 -17.06 7.04 7.10
CA MET A 27 -17.38 8.46 7.02
C MET A 27 -16.13 9.34 7.10
N ARG A 28 -15.18 8.98 7.96
CA ARG A 28 -13.88 9.68 8.10
C ARG A 28 -12.91 9.37 6.98
N ARG A 29 -13.20 8.41 6.12
CA ARG A 29 -12.33 7.90 5.07
C ARG A 29 -10.99 7.38 5.62
N VAL A 30 -11.05 6.54 6.63
CA VAL A 30 -9.89 5.98 7.34
C VAL A 30 -9.89 4.46 7.25
N VAL A 31 -8.73 3.88 6.95
CA VAL A 31 -8.44 2.46 7.07
C VAL A 31 -7.79 2.20 8.42
N ARG A 32 -8.46 1.43 9.28
CA ARG A 32 -7.99 1.09 10.61
C ARG A 32 -8.12 -0.41 10.87
N CYS A 33 -7.11 -1.00 11.51
CA CYS A 33 -7.16 -2.39 11.96
C CYS A 33 -8.14 -2.56 13.11
N VAL A 34 -8.74 -3.76 13.19
CA VAL A 34 -9.53 -4.18 14.35
C VAL A 34 -8.59 -4.51 15.50
N GLY A 35 -8.73 -3.82 16.65
CA GLY A 35 -7.88 -4.03 17.81
C GLY A 35 -6.43 -3.62 17.59
N ASP A 36 -5.48 -4.39 18.10
CA ASP A 36 -4.05 -4.11 17.90
C ASP A 36 -3.59 -4.56 16.51
N ALA A 37 -3.15 -3.60 15.70
CA ALA A 37 -2.69 -3.85 14.33
C ALA A 37 -1.48 -4.80 14.28
N ARG A 38 -0.57 -4.71 15.26
CA ARG A 38 0.63 -5.58 15.32
C ARG A 38 0.24 -7.05 15.55
N GLU A 39 -0.74 -7.30 16.41
CA GLU A 39 -1.25 -8.66 16.61
C GLU A 39 -1.92 -9.18 15.33
N ARG A 40 -2.76 -8.35 14.70
CA ARG A 40 -3.44 -8.72 13.45
C ARG A 40 -2.46 -9.06 12.32
N PHE A 41 -1.37 -8.32 12.19
CA PHE A 41 -0.35 -8.58 11.16
C PHE A 41 0.49 -9.84 11.46
N ARG A 42 0.73 -10.17 12.74
CA ARG A 42 1.38 -11.44 13.12
C ARG A 42 0.50 -12.67 12.84
N GLU A 43 -0.82 -12.54 12.95
CA GLU A 43 -1.75 -13.63 12.60
C GLU A 43 -1.75 -13.94 11.10
N ASP A 44 -1.73 -12.91 10.26
CA ASP A 44 -1.62 -13.02 8.79
C ASP A 44 -0.97 -11.73 8.25
N ALA A 45 0.29 -11.85 7.86
CA ALA A 45 1.09 -10.72 7.36
C ALA A 45 0.51 -10.10 6.08
N LEU A 46 -0.27 -10.84 5.28
CA LEU A 46 -0.91 -10.28 4.10
C LEU A 46 -1.88 -9.14 4.44
N ARG A 47 -2.35 -9.06 5.68
CA ARG A 47 -3.19 -7.94 6.15
C ARG A 47 -2.49 -6.58 6.04
N ILE A 48 -1.15 -6.54 6.06
CA ILE A 48 -0.35 -5.35 5.79
C ILE A 48 -0.69 -4.82 4.38
N LEU A 49 -0.51 -5.65 3.36
CA LEU A 49 -0.81 -5.27 1.98
C LEU A 49 -2.31 -5.02 1.76
N ARG A 50 -3.17 -5.73 2.47
CA ARG A 50 -4.61 -5.50 2.42
C ARG A 50 -4.99 -4.12 2.94
N ALA A 51 -4.39 -3.66 4.05
CA ALA A 51 -4.61 -2.31 4.57
C ALA A 51 -4.17 -1.24 3.57
N MET A 52 -2.96 -1.37 3.02
CA MET A 52 -2.44 -0.48 1.97
C MET A 52 -3.34 -0.49 0.72
N ARG A 53 -3.77 -1.67 0.27
CA ARG A 53 -4.68 -1.80 -0.87
C ARG A 53 -6.03 -1.13 -0.63
N PHE A 54 -6.62 -1.30 0.55
CA PHE A 54 -7.90 -0.64 0.86
C PHE A 54 -7.74 0.88 0.90
N ALA A 55 -6.64 1.39 1.45
CA ALA A 55 -6.33 2.81 1.40
C ALA A 55 -6.22 3.32 -0.04
N SER A 56 -5.51 2.59 -0.90
CA SER A 56 -5.36 2.94 -2.31
C SER A 56 -6.69 2.89 -3.08
N VAL A 57 -7.41 1.76 -2.99
CA VAL A 57 -8.63 1.53 -3.79
C VAL A 57 -9.78 2.45 -3.38
N LEU A 58 -9.97 2.68 -2.06
CA LEU A 58 -11.04 3.52 -1.55
C LEU A 58 -10.69 5.01 -1.53
N GLY A 59 -9.43 5.38 -1.75
CA GLY A 59 -8.95 6.75 -1.62
C GLY A 59 -8.93 7.24 -0.16
N PHE A 60 -8.69 6.33 0.80
CA PHE A 60 -8.70 6.59 2.23
C PHE A 60 -7.28 6.77 2.78
N SER A 61 -7.14 7.48 3.90
CA SER A 61 -5.90 7.49 4.69
C SER A 61 -5.81 6.24 5.56
N VAL A 62 -4.60 5.86 5.93
CA VAL A 62 -4.38 4.83 6.96
C VAL A 62 -4.28 5.53 8.31
N GLU A 63 -4.95 4.97 9.33
CA GLU A 63 -4.88 5.46 10.70
C GLU A 63 -3.44 5.33 11.22
N GLU A 64 -2.99 6.31 12.03
CA GLU A 64 -1.58 6.44 12.43
C GLU A 64 -1.02 5.18 13.11
N ALA A 65 -1.74 4.62 14.09
CA ALA A 65 -1.28 3.42 14.80
C ALA A 65 -1.21 2.20 13.85
N THR A 66 -2.15 2.09 12.92
CA THR A 66 -2.15 1.07 11.87
C THR A 66 -0.97 1.27 10.91
N SER A 67 -0.67 2.52 10.51
CA SER A 67 0.48 2.84 9.64
C SER A 67 1.81 2.52 10.32
N LEU A 68 1.99 2.91 11.59
CA LEU A 68 3.17 2.57 12.37
C LEU A 68 3.36 1.04 12.50
N ALA A 69 2.27 0.30 12.65
CA ALA A 69 2.32 -1.16 12.67
C ALA A 69 2.72 -1.75 11.32
N ILE A 70 2.24 -1.18 10.19
CA ILE A 70 2.63 -1.57 8.83
C ILE A 70 4.16 -1.48 8.68
N HIS A 71 4.76 -0.34 8.98
CA HIS A 71 6.22 -0.16 8.90
C HIS A 71 6.98 -1.13 9.80
N SER A 72 6.56 -1.22 11.08
CA SER A 72 7.27 -2.03 12.09
C SER A 72 7.16 -3.54 11.87
N GLN A 73 6.23 -4.02 11.05
CA GLN A 73 5.97 -5.44 10.78
C GLN A 73 6.17 -5.82 9.31
N ALA A 74 6.73 -4.91 8.50
CA ALA A 74 6.92 -5.11 7.05
C ALA A 74 7.66 -6.41 6.71
N GLU A 75 8.69 -6.77 7.48
CA GLU A 75 9.50 -7.99 7.31
C GLU A 75 8.67 -9.29 7.35
N LEU A 76 7.49 -9.28 7.98
CA LEU A 76 6.62 -10.45 7.98
C LEU A 76 6.15 -10.84 6.57
N LEU A 77 6.19 -9.92 5.61
CA LEU A 77 5.82 -10.17 4.21
C LEU A 77 6.77 -11.12 3.50
N GLU A 78 8.02 -11.27 3.95
CA GLU A 78 8.98 -12.24 3.39
C GLU A 78 8.46 -13.69 3.41
N ARG A 79 7.53 -13.99 4.33
CA ARG A 79 6.94 -15.32 4.51
C ARG A 79 5.71 -15.56 3.64
N ILE A 80 5.26 -14.54 2.91
CA ILE A 80 4.05 -14.63 2.09
C ILE A 80 4.41 -15.06 0.67
N ALA A 81 3.65 -16.02 0.14
CA ALA A 81 3.82 -16.48 -1.24
C ALA A 81 3.63 -15.32 -2.23
N ALA A 82 4.51 -15.24 -3.23
CA ALA A 82 4.55 -14.15 -4.21
C ALA A 82 3.21 -13.97 -4.94
N GLU A 83 2.48 -15.05 -5.20
CA GLU A 83 1.17 -15.03 -5.85
C GLU A 83 0.13 -14.27 -5.01
N ARG A 84 0.17 -14.42 -3.67
CA ARG A 84 -0.72 -13.69 -2.77
C ARG A 84 -0.38 -12.20 -2.74
N ILE A 85 0.91 -11.87 -2.72
CA ILE A 85 1.41 -10.48 -2.83
C ILE A 85 0.94 -9.85 -4.14
N LEU A 86 1.13 -10.56 -5.26
CA LEU A 86 0.76 -10.09 -6.59
C LEU A 86 -0.74 -9.74 -6.70
N VAL A 87 -1.62 -10.56 -6.12
CA VAL A 87 -3.06 -10.31 -6.12
C VAL A 87 -3.43 -9.01 -5.41
N GLU A 88 -2.82 -8.73 -4.25
CA GLU A 88 -3.08 -7.50 -3.51
C GLU A 88 -2.44 -6.29 -4.22
N MET A 89 -1.21 -6.43 -4.72
CA MET A 89 -0.49 -5.39 -5.45
C MET A 89 -1.20 -4.97 -6.75
N ASN A 90 -1.73 -5.91 -7.53
CA ASN A 90 -2.51 -5.58 -8.73
C ASN A 90 -3.66 -4.62 -8.44
N LYS A 91 -4.35 -4.84 -7.31
CA LYS A 91 -5.46 -3.98 -6.88
C LYS A 91 -4.97 -2.65 -6.32
N LEU A 92 -3.89 -2.68 -5.53
CA LEU A 92 -3.29 -1.49 -4.94
C LEU A 92 -2.83 -0.52 -6.03
N LEU A 93 -2.09 -1.02 -7.03
CA LEU A 93 -1.56 -0.21 -8.12
C LEU A 93 -2.68 0.44 -8.97
N CYS A 94 -3.84 -0.20 -9.06
CA CYS A 94 -5.00 0.33 -9.79
C CYS A 94 -5.92 1.22 -8.94
N GLY A 95 -5.58 1.49 -7.69
CA GLY A 95 -6.38 2.32 -6.79
C GLY A 95 -6.27 3.82 -7.06
N GLN A 96 -7.24 4.57 -6.51
CA GLN A 96 -7.35 6.03 -6.68
C GLN A 96 -6.24 6.81 -5.95
N ARG A 97 -5.66 6.22 -4.90
CA ARG A 97 -4.62 6.80 -4.07
C ARG A 97 -3.32 5.99 -4.15
N CYS A 98 -3.07 5.41 -5.31
CA CYS A 98 -1.90 4.56 -5.54
C CYS A 98 -0.59 5.32 -5.26
N LYS A 99 -0.45 6.52 -5.81
CA LYS A 99 0.75 7.35 -5.67
C LYS A 99 1.10 7.61 -4.20
N GLU A 100 0.13 8.07 -3.41
CA GLU A 100 0.35 8.39 -2.00
C GLU A 100 0.77 7.13 -1.23
N VAL A 101 0.11 5.99 -1.49
CA VAL A 101 0.47 4.72 -0.84
C VAL A 101 1.87 4.27 -1.25
N LEU A 102 2.28 4.44 -2.50
CA LEU A 102 3.65 4.15 -2.92
C LEU A 102 4.65 5.04 -2.17
N LEU A 103 4.37 6.36 -2.08
CA LEU A 103 5.25 7.33 -1.41
C LEU A 103 5.31 7.13 0.10
N ASP A 104 4.21 6.72 0.73
CA ASP A 104 4.14 6.51 2.18
C ASP A 104 4.85 5.22 2.64
N TYR A 105 4.95 4.18 1.78
CA TYR A 105 5.40 2.83 2.17
C TYR A 105 6.53 2.24 1.29
N PRO A 106 7.60 2.99 0.95
CA PRO A 106 8.69 2.47 0.12
C PRO A 106 9.45 1.32 0.81
N ASP A 107 9.60 1.35 2.12
CA ASP A 107 10.21 0.32 2.94
C ASP A 107 9.46 -1.01 2.87
N VAL A 108 8.12 -0.95 2.91
CA VAL A 108 7.26 -2.14 2.81
C VAL A 108 7.35 -2.77 1.42
N LEU A 109 7.34 -1.96 0.37
CA LEU A 109 7.49 -2.43 -1.02
C LEU A 109 8.88 -3.03 -1.25
N GLY A 110 9.90 -2.47 -0.63
CA GLY A 110 11.28 -2.96 -0.70
C GLY A 110 11.50 -4.35 -0.12
N ILE A 111 10.58 -4.86 0.69
CA ILE A 111 10.65 -6.23 1.23
C ILE A 111 10.53 -7.28 0.10
N PHE A 112 9.68 -7.04 -0.89
CA PHE A 112 9.45 -7.98 -2.00
C PHE A 112 9.88 -7.45 -3.37
N ILE A 113 10.28 -6.17 -3.46
CA ILE A 113 10.92 -5.55 -4.63
C ILE A 113 12.12 -4.71 -4.12
N PRO A 114 13.20 -5.35 -3.67
CA PRO A 114 14.33 -4.66 -3.04
C PRO A 114 15.02 -3.65 -3.97
N GLU A 115 14.86 -3.81 -5.28
CA GLU A 115 15.40 -2.91 -6.30
C GLU A 115 14.78 -1.50 -6.26
N LEU A 116 13.63 -1.32 -5.60
CA LEU A 116 13.02 -0.01 -5.41
C LEU A 116 13.75 0.84 -4.35
N LEU A 117 14.34 0.22 -3.34
CA LEU A 117 14.95 0.94 -2.21
C LEU A 117 16.09 1.88 -2.64
N PRO A 118 17.04 1.46 -3.51
CA PRO A 118 18.09 2.36 -3.99
C PRO A 118 17.57 3.55 -4.80
N CYS A 119 16.34 3.48 -5.32
CA CYS A 119 15.72 4.56 -6.08
C CYS A 119 15.23 5.72 -5.18
N VAL A 120 14.99 5.44 -3.89
CA VAL A 120 14.53 6.42 -2.91
C VAL A 120 15.65 7.41 -2.60
N GLY A 121 15.39 8.70 -2.82
CA GLY A 121 16.38 9.76 -2.62
C GLY A 121 17.49 9.82 -3.67
N PHE A 122 17.47 8.96 -4.70
CA PHE A 122 18.48 8.99 -5.76
C PHE A 122 18.21 10.13 -6.75
N SER A 123 18.99 11.21 -6.64
CA SER A 123 18.89 12.38 -7.51
C SER A 123 19.53 12.10 -8.88
N GLN A 124 18.77 12.34 -9.93
CA GLN A 124 19.25 12.22 -11.33
C GLN A 124 20.00 13.48 -11.78
N GLN A 125 20.83 14.16 -11.02
CA GLN A 125 21.69 15.30 -11.33
C GLN A 125 21.43 16.01 -12.70
N ASN A 126 20.18 16.03 -13.18
CA ASN A 126 19.79 16.59 -14.46
C ASN A 126 18.81 17.75 -14.21
N VAL A 127 19.05 18.88 -14.87
CA VAL A 127 18.32 20.16 -14.72
C VAL A 127 16.79 20.01 -14.98
N HIS A 128 16.39 18.90 -15.60
CA HIS A 128 15.00 18.60 -15.98
C HIS A 128 14.24 17.69 -15.00
N HIS A 129 14.90 17.14 -13.97
CA HIS A 129 14.28 16.23 -13.01
C HIS A 129 14.24 16.84 -11.61
N CYS A 130 13.05 17.30 -11.19
CA CYS A 130 12.82 17.82 -9.84
C CYS A 130 12.54 16.75 -8.77
N TYR A 131 12.46 15.48 -9.17
CA TYR A 131 12.16 14.34 -8.28
C TYR A 131 13.30 13.32 -8.31
N ASP A 132 13.47 12.59 -7.21
CA ASP A 132 14.25 11.35 -7.21
C ASP A 132 13.58 10.27 -8.08
N ILE A 133 14.29 9.17 -8.37
CA ILE A 133 13.77 8.10 -9.25
C ILE A 133 12.50 7.49 -8.67
N TYR A 134 12.43 7.25 -7.35
CA TYR A 134 11.28 6.64 -6.72
C TYR A 134 10.04 7.53 -6.77
N THR A 135 10.20 8.80 -6.42
CA THR A 135 9.11 9.79 -6.50
C THR A 135 8.62 9.94 -7.94
N HIS A 136 9.55 10.05 -8.92
CA HIS A 136 9.20 10.06 -10.35
C HIS A 136 8.38 8.82 -10.73
N THR A 137 8.81 7.65 -10.30
CA THR A 137 8.13 6.38 -10.56
C THR A 137 6.71 6.38 -9.99
N ALA A 138 6.51 6.85 -8.75
CA ALA A 138 5.18 6.93 -8.13
C ALA A 138 4.22 7.84 -8.93
N TYR A 139 4.71 8.99 -9.41
CA TYR A 139 3.93 9.87 -10.28
C TYR A 139 3.63 9.24 -11.65
N ALA A 140 4.60 8.54 -12.25
CA ALA A 140 4.42 7.86 -13.53
C ALA A 140 3.39 6.73 -13.44
N VAL A 141 3.41 5.96 -12.34
CA VAL A 141 2.39 4.95 -12.06
C VAL A 141 1.01 5.59 -11.98
N ASP A 142 0.86 6.70 -11.28
CA ASP A 142 -0.44 7.37 -11.11
C ASP A 142 -0.99 7.97 -12.41
N ALA A 143 -0.11 8.47 -13.26
CA ALA A 143 -0.47 9.14 -14.52
C ALA A 143 -0.98 8.17 -15.61
N ILE A 144 -0.64 6.86 -15.54
CA ILE A 144 -1.09 5.90 -16.53
C ILE A 144 -2.44 5.28 -16.16
N ARG A 145 -3.16 4.74 -17.17
CA ARG A 145 -4.43 4.05 -16.94
C ARG A 145 -4.31 2.96 -15.87
N PRO A 146 -5.36 2.77 -15.02
CA PRO A 146 -5.35 1.80 -13.92
C PRO A 146 -5.55 0.35 -14.42
N GLU A 147 -4.63 -0.10 -15.25
CA GLU A 147 -4.53 -1.47 -15.75
C GLU A 147 -3.29 -2.13 -15.14
N PRO A 148 -3.39 -3.32 -14.54
CA PRO A 148 -2.28 -3.93 -13.80
C PRO A 148 -0.98 -3.97 -14.58
N ILE A 149 -1.01 -4.44 -15.84
CA ILE A 149 0.20 -4.56 -16.67
C ILE A 149 0.86 -3.20 -16.87
N LEU A 150 0.09 -2.16 -17.19
CA LEU A 150 0.62 -0.81 -17.40
C LEU A 150 1.20 -0.23 -16.10
N ARG A 151 0.49 -0.38 -14.99
CA ARG A 151 0.92 0.10 -13.68
C ARG A 151 2.20 -0.59 -13.22
N TRP A 152 2.32 -1.90 -13.40
CA TRP A 152 3.55 -2.65 -13.15
C TRP A 152 4.70 -2.21 -14.06
N THR A 153 4.43 -2.02 -15.35
CA THR A 153 5.44 -1.51 -16.29
C THR A 153 6.00 -0.17 -15.80
N MET A 154 5.13 0.75 -15.38
CA MET A 154 5.57 2.05 -14.88
C MET A 154 6.27 1.96 -13.51
N LEU A 155 5.88 1.02 -12.64
CA LEU A 155 6.57 0.81 -11.36
C LEU A 155 8.01 0.33 -11.56
N LEU A 156 8.26 -0.47 -12.60
CA LEU A 156 9.55 -1.14 -12.81
C LEU A 156 10.44 -0.50 -13.89
N HIS A 157 9.93 0.50 -14.65
CA HIS A 157 10.62 1.01 -15.86
C HIS A 157 12.00 1.61 -15.57
N ASP A 158 12.21 2.19 -14.42
CA ASP A 158 13.40 2.97 -14.07
C ASP A 158 14.27 2.34 -12.96
N ILE A 159 13.93 1.15 -12.44
CA ILE A 159 14.66 0.52 -11.33
C ILE A 159 16.15 0.25 -11.65
N GLY A 160 16.49 0.08 -12.92
CA GLY A 160 17.87 -0.15 -13.37
C GLY A 160 18.72 1.12 -13.46
N LYS A 161 18.14 2.32 -13.41
CA LYS A 161 18.88 3.58 -13.58
C LYS A 161 19.93 3.79 -12.50
N VAL A 162 19.67 3.37 -11.26
CA VAL A 162 20.63 3.50 -10.14
C VAL A 162 21.96 2.81 -10.45
N ASN A 163 21.94 1.70 -11.20
CA ASN A 163 23.12 0.91 -11.53
C ASN A 163 23.81 1.36 -12.84
N THR A 164 23.19 2.23 -13.62
CA THR A 164 23.69 2.65 -14.94
C THR A 164 24.15 4.11 -14.96
N PHE A 165 23.92 4.88 -13.90
CA PHE A 165 24.46 6.22 -13.74
C PHE A 165 25.94 6.11 -13.33
N THR A 166 26.85 6.31 -14.30
CA THR A 166 28.29 6.54 -14.10
C THR A 166 28.59 8.00 -14.36
#